data_a8df87081fafa1244234b497530b910e
#
_entry.id   a8df87081fafa1244234b497530b910e
#
_cell.length_a   1.000
_cell.length_b   1.000
_cell.length_c   1.000
_cell.angle_alpha   90.00
_cell.angle_beta   90.00
_cell.angle_gamma   90.00
#
_symmetry.space_group_name_H-M   'P 1'
#
loop_
_entity.id
_entity.type
_entity.pdbx_description
1 polymer ?
#
loop_
_entity_poly.entity_id
_entity_poly.type
_entity_poly.pdbx_seq_one_letter_code
_entity_poly.pdbx_strand_id
1 'polypeptide(L)' 'MKNFIEIFGWYGMVAIVLAYALLSFDVLESQSIIYQLFNGTGALGIVLVSMYKKAYQPGILNRIWALIALIAIIRILL' A
#
# COMPACT_ATOMS: atom_id res chain seq x y z
N MET A 1 18.88 10.76 0.95
CA MET A 1 17.91 10.17 0.02
C MET A 1 17.68 8.69 0.28
N LYS A 2 18.76 7.92 0.37
CA LYS A 2 18.62 6.48 0.58
C LYS A 2 17.84 6.14 1.84
N ASN A 3 18.16 6.81 2.96
CA ASN A 3 17.46 6.54 4.22
C ASN A 3 15.98 6.91 4.15
N PHE A 4 15.67 7.97 3.41
CA PHE A 4 14.29 8.40 3.22
C PHE A 4 13.49 7.31 2.52
N ILE A 5 14.06 6.78 1.45
CA ILE A 5 13.39 5.76 0.64
C ILE A 5 13.23 4.46 1.43
N GLU A 6 14.24 4.10 2.22
CA GLU A 6 14.14 2.94 3.09
C GLU A 6 13.01 3.09 4.11
N ILE A 7 12.84 4.28 4.67
CA ILE A 7 11.76 4.53 5.62
C ILE A 7 10.41 4.34 4.95
N PHE A 8 10.23 4.85 3.75
CA PHE A 8 8.97 4.65 3.02
C PHE A 8 8.72 3.18 2.72
N GLY A 9 9.77 2.42 2.41
CA GLY A 9 9.63 0.99 2.18
C GLY A 9 9.19 0.25 3.43
N TRP A 10 9.80 0.55 4.57
CA TRP A 10 9.42 -0.06 5.83
C TRP A 10 8.00 0.31 6.23
N TYR A 11 7.64 1.60 6.06
CA TYR A 11 6.26 2.01 6.29
C TYR A 11 5.31 1.22 5.41
N GLY A 12 5.64 1.10 4.12
CA GLY A 12 4.77 0.38 3.18
C GLY A 12 4.54 -1.05 3.59
N MET A 13 5.61 -1.74 3.98
CA MET A 13 5.49 -3.13 4.40
C MET A 13 4.61 -3.26 5.65
N VAL A 14 4.88 -2.44 6.65
CA VAL A 14 4.11 -2.51 7.91
C VAL A 14 2.66 -2.15 7.67
N ALA A 15 2.41 -1.10 6.86
CA ALA A 15 1.04 -0.67 6.59
C ALA A 15 0.23 -1.75 5.87
N ILE A 16 0.83 -2.39 4.87
CA ILE A 16 0.12 -3.44 4.12
C ILE A 16 -0.13 -4.67 4.99
N VAL A 17 0.88 -5.10 5.74
CA VAL A 17 0.71 -6.26 6.62
C VAL A 17 -0.34 -5.96 7.68
N LEU A 18 -0.30 -4.78 8.27
CA LEU A 18 -1.27 -4.41 9.29
C LEU A 18 -2.68 -4.33 8.71
N ALA A 19 -2.83 -3.72 7.53
CA ALA A 19 -4.13 -3.65 6.88
C ALA A 19 -4.68 -5.04 6.59
N TYR A 20 -3.84 -5.92 6.09
CA TYR A 20 -4.26 -7.27 5.78
C TYR A 20 -4.65 -8.04 7.06
N ALA A 21 -3.88 -7.88 8.13
CA ALA A 21 -4.18 -8.53 9.39
C ALA A 21 -5.52 -8.04 9.95
N LEU A 22 -5.75 -6.73 9.94
CA LEU A 22 -7.00 -6.17 10.44
C LEU A 22 -8.19 -6.62 9.61
N LEU A 23 -8.01 -6.72 8.30
CA LEU A 23 -9.06 -7.23 7.42
C LEU A 23 -9.33 -8.71 7.71
N SER A 24 -8.28 -9.50 7.89
CA SER A 24 -8.41 -10.95 8.09
C SER A 24 -9.08 -11.30 9.42
N PHE A 25 -8.91 -10.45 10.43
CA PHE A 25 -9.53 -10.65 11.72
C PHE A 25 -10.83 -9.86 11.90
N ASP A 26 -11.38 -9.36 10.79
CA ASP A 26 -12.66 -8.66 10.75
C ASP A 26 -12.71 -7.39 11.58
N VAL A 27 -11.55 -6.79 11.84
CA VAL A 27 -11.50 -5.47 12.50
C VAL A 27 -11.81 -4.37 11.50
N LEU A 28 -11.31 -4.51 10.25
CA LEU A 28 -11.59 -3.58 9.17
C LEU A 28 -12.22 -4.32 8.00
N GLU A 29 -13.05 -3.60 7.26
CA GLU A 29 -13.62 -4.11 6.02
C GLU A 29 -12.87 -3.55 4.83
N SER A 30 -12.85 -4.30 3.72
CA SER A 30 -12.18 -3.86 2.50
C SER A 30 -12.80 -2.59 1.93
N GLN A 31 -14.06 -2.31 2.23
CA GLN A 31 -14.73 -1.10 1.81
C GLN A 31 -14.49 0.08 2.75
N SER A 32 -13.70 -0.13 3.80
CA SER A 32 -13.32 0.94 4.71
C SER A 32 -12.29 1.85 4.06
N ILE A 33 -12.48 3.16 4.18
CA ILE A 33 -11.50 4.13 3.68
C ILE A 33 -10.18 3.95 4.41
N ILE A 34 -10.24 3.66 5.72
CA ILE A 34 -9.02 3.46 6.50
C ILE A 34 -8.20 2.30 5.95
N TYR A 35 -8.85 1.16 5.65
CA TYR A 35 -8.16 0.03 5.07
C TYR A 35 -7.49 0.41 3.75
N GLN A 36 -8.26 1.08 2.87
CA GLN A 36 -7.74 1.42 1.55
C GLN A 36 -6.62 2.46 1.62
N LEU A 37 -6.68 3.38 2.57
CA LEU A 37 -5.60 4.35 2.76
C LEU A 37 -4.31 3.66 3.19
N PHE A 38 -4.37 2.77 4.17
CA PHE A 38 -3.18 2.02 4.57
C PHE A 38 -2.66 1.16 3.44
N ASN A 39 -3.56 0.49 2.74
CA ASN A 39 -3.18 -0.39 1.65
C ASN A 39 -2.55 0.39 0.49
N GLY A 40 -3.20 1.50 0.10
CA GLY A 40 -2.73 2.29 -1.03
C GLY A 40 -1.45 3.05 -0.74
N THR A 41 -1.38 3.74 0.41
CA THR A 41 -0.16 4.48 0.76
C THR A 41 1.00 3.54 1.03
N GLY A 42 0.71 2.36 1.61
CA GLY A 42 1.72 1.35 1.80
C GLY A 42 2.27 0.84 0.48
N ALA A 43 1.39 0.59 -0.48
CA ALA A 43 1.82 0.15 -1.81
C ALA A 43 2.70 1.19 -2.49
N LEU A 44 2.37 2.48 -2.35
CA LEU A 44 3.21 3.54 -2.90
C LEU A 44 4.60 3.56 -2.27
N GLY A 45 4.68 3.31 -0.96
CA GLY A 45 5.97 3.21 -0.29
C GLY A 45 6.82 2.09 -0.84
N ILE A 46 6.20 0.94 -1.11
CA ILE A 46 6.92 -0.19 -1.69
C ILE A 46 7.32 0.10 -3.13
N VAL A 47 6.48 0.81 -3.89
CA VAL A 47 6.86 1.23 -5.25
C VAL A 47 8.14 2.06 -5.19
N LEU A 48 8.19 3.03 -4.28
CA LEU A 48 9.34 3.91 -4.16
C LEU A 48 10.63 3.14 -3.91
N VAL A 49 10.63 2.29 -2.89
CA VAL A 49 11.84 1.55 -2.54
C VAL A 49 12.19 0.52 -3.62
N SER A 50 11.18 -0.10 -4.23
CA SER A 50 11.40 -1.11 -5.26
C SER A 50 12.02 -0.51 -6.51
N MET A 51 11.52 0.64 -6.94
CA MET A 51 12.07 1.31 -8.12
C MET A 51 13.48 1.83 -7.84
N TYR A 52 13.72 2.34 -6.63
CA TYR A 52 15.05 2.78 -6.26
C TYR A 52 16.06 1.65 -6.30
N LYS A 53 15.67 0.46 -5.83
CA LYS A 53 16.53 -0.72 -5.83
C LYS A 53 16.47 -1.50 -7.12
N LYS A 54 15.74 -1.01 -8.11
CA LYS A 54 15.55 -1.66 -9.41
C LYS A 54 14.91 -3.03 -9.30
N ALA A 55 14.10 -3.23 -8.26
CA ALA A 55 13.31 -4.43 -8.09
C ALA A 55 11.98 -4.22 -8.80
N TYR A 56 11.96 -4.42 -10.11
CA TYR A 56 10.85 -3.98 -10.95
C TYR A 56 9.58 -4.80 -10.74
N GLN A 57 9.72 -6.08 -10.46
CA GLN A 57 8.54 -6.93 -10.29
C GLN A 57 7.65 -6.47 -9.12
N PRO A 58 8.18 -6.33 -7.89
CA PRO A 58 7.33 -5.81 -6.81
C PRO A 58 6.94 -4.35 -7.03
N GLY A 59 7.77 -3.56 -7.72
CA GLY A 59 7.43 -2.19 -8.03
C GLY A 59 6.22 -2.09 -8.93
N ILE A 60 6.18 -2.90 -9.99
CA ILE A 60 5.04 -2.92 -10.90
C ILE A 60 3.80 -3.48 -10.21
N LEU A 61 3.97 -4.56 -9.47
CA LEU A 61 2.85 -5.17 -8.74
C LEU A 61 2.18 -4.14 -7.82
N ASN A 62 2.98 -3.39 -7.09
CA ASN A 62 2.43 -2.45 -6.13
C ASN A 62 1.87 -1.19 -6.79
N ARG A 63 2.33 -0.83 -8.00
CA ARG A 63 1.66 0.22 -8.77
C ARG A 63 0.22 -0.18 -9.09
N ILE A 64 0.03 -1.40 -9.52
CA ILE A 64 -1.31 -1.92 -9.82
C ILE A 64 -2.13 -1.96 -8.53
N TRP A 65 -1.52 -2.39 -7.44
CA TRP A 65 -2.17 -2.45 -6.14
C TRP A 65 -2.64 -1.08 -5.67
N ALA A 66 -1.76 -0.07 -5.81
CA ALA A 66 -2.10 1.30 -5.43
C ALA A 66 -3.24 1.85 -6.30
N LEU A 67 -3.24 1.52 -7.58
CA LEU A 67 -4.31 1.94 -8.49
C LEU A 67 -5.64 1.32 -8.08
N ILE A 68 -5.64 0.05 -7.71
CA ILE A 68 -6.86 -0.63 -7.25
C ILE A 68 -7.37 0.04 -5.98
N ALA A 69 -6.47 0.38 -5.05
CA ALA A 69 -6.86 1.06 -3.82
C ALA A 69 -7.47 2.43 -4.11
N LEU A 70 -6.90 3.16 -5.06
CA LEU A 70 -7.45 4.46 -5.45
C LEU A 70 -8.86 4.32 -6.02
N ILE A 71 -9.05 3.35 -6.91
CA ILE A 71 -10.38 3.10 -7.48
C ILE A 71 -11.37 2.73 -6.38
N ALA A 72 -10.95 1.90 -5.44
CA ALA A 72 -11.81 1.51 -4.33
C ALA A 72 -12.21 2.70 -3.48
N ILE A 73 -11.28 3.62 -3.20
CA ILE A 73 -11.59 4.83 -2.44
C ILE A 73 -12.60 5.69 -3.19
N ILE A 74 -12.42 5.85 -4.48
CA ILE A 74 -13.36 6.63 -5.29
C ILE A 74 -14.75 6.02 -5.22
N ARG A 75 -14.86 4.71 -5.32
CA ARG A 75 -16.16 4.03 -5.25
C ARG A 75 -16.80 4.18 -3.88
N ILE A 76 -16.01 4.17 -2.82
CA ILE A 76 -16.55 4.35 -1.48
C ILE A 76 -17.12 5.76 -1.31
N LEU A 77 -16.45 6.77 -1.89
CA LEU A 77 -16.86 8.16 -1.75
C LEU A 77 -18.04 8.53 -2.66
N LEU A 78 -18.25 7.80 -3.74
CA LEU A 78 -19.35 8.04 -4.65
C LEU A 78 -20.52 7.12 -4.35
#